data_2af347edf4248a565913b76704e83992
#
_entry.id   2af347edf4248a565913b76704e83992
#
_cell.length_a   1.000
_cell.length_b   1.000
_cell.length_c   1.000
_cell.angle_alpha   90.00
_cell.angle_beta   90.00
_cell.angle_gamma   90.00
#
_symmetry.space_group_name_H-M   'P 1'
#
loop_
_entity.id
_entity.type
_entity.pdbx_description
1 polymer ?
#
loop_
_entity_poly.entity_id
_entity_poly.type
_entity_poly.pdbx_seq_one_letter_code
_entity_poly.pdbx_strand_id
1 'polypeptide(L)'
;IYLMDEPLSSLDAKLRGDLRIELKRIQSELGATTLYVTHDQIEAMTMADRIGIMAGGRLMQLGTPREIYTTPANIHVASRLGQPAINLFPASLVPGKGIAAGTHTIGARTEHLKIAPSASGNGRIERVEHLGDQSHLHF
;
A
#
# COMPACT_ATOMS: atom_id res chain seq x y z
N ILE A 1 16.77 -15.67 16.20
CA ILE A 1 15.64 -15.38 15.29
C ILE A 1 14.36 -15.39 16.09
N TYR A 2 13.58 -14.34 16.00
CA TYR A 2 12.24 -14.27 16.57
C TYR A 2 11.20 -14.50 15.48
N LEU A 3 10.17 -15.27 15.81
CA LEU A 3 9.02 -15.52 14.95
C LEU A 3 7.79 -14.92 15.62
N MET A 4 7.15 -13.98 14.95
CA MET A 4 5.98 -13.26 15.46
C MET A 4 4.85 -13.37 14.43
N ASP A 5 3.72 -13.91 14.85
CA ASP A 5 2.54 -14.08 14.03
C ASP A 5 1.42 -13.17 14.55
N GLU A 6 1.15 -12.09 13.82
CA GLU A 6 0.17 -11.06 14.13
C GLU A 6 0.17 -10.56 15.59
N PRO A 7 1.34 -10.21 16.19
CA PRO A 7 1.44 -10.00 17.63
C PRO A 7 0.67 -8.77 18.15
N LEU A 8 0.32 -7.82 17.28
CA LEU A 8 -0.40 -6.60 17.66
C LEU A 8 -1.87 -6.59 17.21
N SER A 9 -2.36 -7.65 16.59
CA SER A 9 -3.68 -7.68 15.95
C SER A 9 -4.87 -7.46 16.90
N SER A 10 -4.75 -7.89 18.16
CA SER A 10 -5.79 -7.78 19.18
C SER A 10 -5.82 -6.45 19.94
N LEU A 11 -4.92 -5.52 19.62
CA LEU A 11 -4.77 -4.25 20.34
C LEU A 11 -5.54 -3.11 19.68
N ASP A 12 -5.94 -2.11 20.46
CA ASP A 12 -6.49 -0.86 19.95
C ASP A 12 -5.45 -0.07 19.15
N ALA A 13 -5.91 0.88 18.32
CA ALA A 13 -5.05 1.59 17.38
C ALA A 13 -3.95 2.42 18.05
N LYS A 14 -4.22 3.02 19.22
CA LYS A 14 -3.24 3.83 19.94
C LYS A 14 -2.14 2.96 20.52
N LEU A 15 -2.52 1.93 21.27
CA LEU A 15 -1.57 0.99 21.88
C LEU A 15 -0.73 0.27 20.83
N ARG A 16 -1.37 -0.12 19.70
CA ARG A 16 -0.66 -0.71 18.55
C ARG A 16 0.40 0.23 18.00
N GLY A 17 0.09 1.54 17.87
CA GLY A 17 1.03 2.55 17.43
C GLY A 17 2.26 2.66 18.34
N ASP A 18 2.03 2.75 19.65
CA ASP A 18 3.09 2.87 20.65
C ASP A 18 3.98 1.62 20.68
N LEU A 19 3.37 0.43 20.71
CA LEU A 19 4.12 -0.84 20.76
C LEU A 19 4.90 -1.12 19.48
N ARG A 20 4.41 -0.69 18.32
CA ARG A 20 5.16 -0.80 17.05
C ARG A 20 6.48 -0.06 17.11
N ILE A 21 6.48 1.18 17.65
CA ILE A 21 7.69 1.99 17.81
C ILE A 21 8.66 1.28 18.76
N GLU A 22 8.15 0.79 19.89
CA GLU A 22 8.96 0.13 20.90
C GLU A 22 9.56 -1.19 20.41
N LEU A 23 8.79 -2.01 19.71
CA LEU A 23 9.28 -3.26 19.10
C LEU A 23 10.39 -3.00 18.08
N LYS A 24 10.24 -1.96 17.23
CA LYS A 24 11.30 -1.60 16.27
C LYS A 24 12.56 -1.12 17.00
N ARG A 25 12.42 -0.36 18.08
CA ARG A 25 13.54 0.09 18.91
C ARG A 25 14.29 -1.12 19.51
N ILE A 26 13.57 -2.03 20.17
CA ILE A 26 14.13 -3.22 20.80
C ILE A 26 14.83 -4.11 19.75
N GLN A 27 14.19 -4.35 18.60
CA GLN A 27 14.77 -5.13 17.51
C GLN A 27 16.10 -4.52 17.04
N SER A 28 16.14 -3.20 16.90
CA SER A 28 17.35 -2.49 16.47
C SER A 28 18.47 -2.54 17.53
N GLU A 29 18.13 -2.38 18.80
CA GLU A 29 19.10 -2.45 19.90
C GLU A 29 19.71 -3.84 20.09
N LEU A 30 18.90 -4.88 19.91
CA LEU A 30 19.34 -6.26 20.01
C LEU A 30 20.05 -6.79 18.74
N GLY A 31 19.96 -6.06 17.63
CA GLY A 31 20.43 -6.55 16.33
C GLY A 31 19.74 -7.87 15.90
N ALA A 32 18.51 -8.08 16.35
CA ALA A 32 17.86 -9.37 16.24
C ALA A 32 17.17 -9.52 14.87
N THR A 33 17.39 -10.67 14.23
CA THR A 33 16.62 -11.07 13.05
C THR A 33 15.21 -11.49 13.48
N THR A 34 14.20 -10.85 12.91
CA THR A 34 12.80 -11.13 13.22
C THR A 34 12.03 -11.45 11.93
N LEU A 35 11.31 -12.56 11.93
CA LEU A 35 10.27 -12.85 10.95
C LEU A 35 8.93 -12.45 11.56
N TYR A 36 8.31 -11.42 10.99
CA TYR A 36 7.09 -10.81 11.47
C TYR A 36 5.98 -11.00 10.46
N VAL A 37 4.89 -11.66 10.83
CA VAL A 37 3.70 -11.82 10.00
C VAL A 37 2.64 -10.83 10.46
N THR A 38 2.09 -10.09 9.51
CA THR A 38 1.01 -9.14 9.77
C THR A 38 0.13 -8.93 8.53
N HIS A 39 -1.12 -8.58 8.73
CA HIS A 39 -2.01 -8.06 7.70
C HIS A 39 -2.11 -6.52 7.73
N ASP A 40 -1.50 -5.88 8.73
CA ASP A 40 -1.46 -4.41 8.83
C ASP A 40 -0.31 -3.85 7.97
N GLN A 41 -0.70 -3.11 6.92
CA GLN A 41 0.28 -2.51 6.01
C GLN A 41 1.16 -1.43 6.67
N ILE A 42 0.66 -0.75 7.73
CA ILE A 42 1.44 0.27 8.43
C ILE A 42 2.56 -0.42 9.23
N GLU A 43 2.27 -1.56 9.87
CA GLU A 43 3.29 -2.37 10.53
C GLU A 43 4.35 -2.81 9.53
N ALA A 44 3.94 -3.41 8.41
CA ALA A 44 4.86 -3.87 7.38
C ALA A 44 5.74 -2.73 6.84
N MET A 45 5.14 -1.59 6.50
CA MET A 45 5.86 -0.45 5.90
C MET A 45 6.83 0.25 6.86
N THR A 46 6.52 0.26 8.18
CA THR A 46 7.29 1.04 9.16
C THR A 46 8.32 0.22 9.93
N MET A 47 8.09 -1.09 10.09
CA MET A 47 8.97 -1.94 10.90
C MET A 47 9.94 -2.77 10.07
N ALA A 48 9.54 -3.20 8.87
CA ALA A 48 10.31 -4.15 8.10
C ALA A 48 11.48 -3.51 7.33
N ASP A 49 12.61 -4.21 7.30
CA ASP A 49 13.70 -3.92 6.37
C ASP A 49 13.40 -4.53 4.99
N ARG A 50 12.68 -5.65 4.97
CA ARG A 50 12.17 -6.29 3.74
C ARG A 50 10.76 -6.82 3.97
N ILE A 51 9.91 -6.66 2.96
CA ILE A 51 8.52 -7.14 2.95
C ILE A 51 8.37 -8.25 1.92
N GLY A 52 7.76 -9.37 2.34
CA GLY A 52 7.31 -10.42 1.47
C GLY A 52 5.79 -10.38 1.30
N ILE A 53 5.30 -10.17 0.08
CA ILE A 53 3.86 -10.26 -0.22
C ILE A 53 3.50 -11.69 -0.60
N MET A 54 2.59 -12.27 0.16
CA MET A 54 2.10 -13.64 -0.05
C MET A 54 0.71 -13.64 -0.68
N ALA A 55 0.47 -14.57 -1.61
CA ALA A 55 -0.84 -14.86 -2.15
C ALA A 55 -0.95 -16.33 -2.54
N GLY A 56 -2.06 -16.97 -2.19
CA GLY A 56 -2.30 -18.38 -2.52
C GLY A 56 -1.16 -19.32 -2.07
N GLY A 57 -0.57 -19.06 -0.91
CA GLY A 57 0.57 -19.83 -0.39
C GLY A 57 1.90 -19.61 -1.11
N ARG A 58 1.99 -18.62 -2.00
CA ARG A 58 3.21 -18.30 -2.76
C ARG A 58 3.72 -16.90 -2.46
N LEU A 59 5.04 -16.74 -2.43
CA LEU A 59 5.69 -15.45 -2.34
C LEU A 59 5.61 -14.76 -3.72
N MET A 60 4.86 -13.65 -3.79
CA MET A 60 4.65 -12.89 -5.01
C MET A 60 5.77 -11.89 -5.28
N GLN A 61 6.25 -11.25 -4.23
CA GLN A 61 7.38 -10.30 -4.29
C GLN A 61 8.05 -10.21 -2.93
N LEU A 62 9.36 -10.02 -2.95
CA LEU A 62 10.18 -9.71 -1.77
C LEU A 62 11.04 -8.50 -2.10
N GLY A 63 11.01 -7.48 -1.25
CA GLY A 63 11.77 -6.25 -1.45
C GLY A 63 11.72 -5.35 -0.23
N THR A 64 12.40 -4.20 -0.30
CA THR A 64 12.24 -3.14 0.68
C THR A 64 10.81 -2.57 0.64
N PRO A 65 10.31 -1.95 1.72
CA PRO A 65 9.02 -1.27 1.70
C PRO A 65 8.85 -0.33 0.50
N ARG A 66 9.89 0.45 0.20
CA ARG A 66 9.90 1.38 -0.94
C ARG A 66 9.76 0.66 -2.28
N GLU A 67 10.53 -0.42 -2.51
CA GLU A 67 10.46 -1.18 -3.76
C GLU A 67 9.07 -1.80 -3.98
N ILE A 68 8.49 -2.41 -2.93
CA ILE A 68 7.15 -3.00 -3.02
C ILE A 68 6.10 -1.94 -3.37
N TYR A 69 6.23 -0.72 -2.81
CA TYR A 69 5.30 0.37 -3.05
C TYR A 69 5.46 1.01 -4.43
N THR A 70 6.71 1.30 -4.85
CA THR A 70 6.99 2.05 -6.07
C THR A 70 7.07 1.17 -7.32
N THR A 71 7.47 -0.09 -7.16
CA THR A 71 7.73 -1.01 -8.29
C THR A 71 7.08 -2.38 -8.02
N PRO A 72 5.75 -2.42 -7.84
CA PRO A 72 5.05 -3.68 -7.58
C PRO A 72 5.14 -4.60 -8.79
N ALA A 73 5.40 -5.89 -8.54
CA ALA A 73 5.55 -6.90 -9.59
C ALA A 73 4.25 -7.19 -10.36
N ASN A 74 3.11 -6.92 -9.75
CA ASN A 74 1.79 -7.13 -10.36
C ASN A 74 0.70 -6.34 -9.61
N ILE A 75 -0.52 -6.35 -10.14
CA ILE A 75 -1.69 -5.66 -9.58
C ILE A 75 -2.00 -6.13 -8.15
N HIS A 76 -1.85 -7.44 -7.87
CA HIS A 76 -2.10 -7.96 -6.53
C HIS A 76 -1.15 -7.33 -5.49
N VAL A 77 0.13 -7.26 -5.80
CA VAL A 77 1.12 -6.60 -4.93
C VAL A 77 0.82 -5.11 -4.80
N ALA A 78 0.52 -4.44 -5.91
CA ALA A 78 0.19 -3.02 -5.94
C ALA A 78 -0.98 -2.65 -5.01
N SER A 79 -2.00 -3.54 -4.95
CA SER A 79 -3.22 -3.33 -4.16
C SER A 79 -3.06 -3.66 -2.67
N ARG A 80 -1.94 -4.28 -2.26
CA ARG A 80 -1.71 -4.64 -0.84
C ARG A 80 -1.14 -3.51 0.00
N LEU A 81 -0.50 -2.53 -0.60
CA LEU A 81 0.13 -1.42 0.12
C LEU A 81 -0.38 -0.08 -0.41
N GLY A 82 -0.62 0.83 0.51
CA GLY A 82 -1.09 2.20 0.26
C GLY A 82 -2.50 2.45 0.80
N GLN A 83 -2.69 3.63 1.42
CA GLN A 83 -3.99 4.13 1.90
C GLN A 83 -4.16 5.57 1.40
N PRO A 84 -5.12 5.81 0.50
CA PRO A 84 -6.00 4.83 -0.16
C PRO A 84 -5.26 3.79 -1.01
N ALA A 85 -5.96 2.69 -1.35
CA ALA A 85 -5.41 1.69 -2.26
C ALA A 85 -5.12 2.30 -3.64
N ILE A 86 -4.25 1.64 -4.42
CA ILE A 86 -3.95 2.08 -5.79
C ILE A 86 -5.23 2.12 -6.63
N ASN A 87 -5.40 3.19 -7.40
CA ASN A 87 -6.49 3.30 -8.36
C ASN A 87 -6.16 2.48 -9.60
N LEU A 88 -7.10 1.66 -10.04
CA LEU A 88 -6.98 0.81 -11.22
C LEU A 88 -8.04 1.22 -12.25
N PHE A 89 -7.61 1.52 -13.47
CA PHE A 89 -8.53 1.85 -14.56
C PHE A 89 -8.16 1.15 -15.86
N PRO A 90 -9.13 0.96 -16.78
CA PRO A 90 -8.85 0.51 -18.13
C PRO A 90 -7.85 1.45 -18.83
N ALA A 91 -6.86 0.89 -19.51
CA ALA A 91 -5.86 1.67 -20.24
C ALA A 91 -6.49 2.58 -21.32
N SER A 92 -7.67 2.22 -21.82
CA SER A 92 -8.45 3.01 -22.79
C SER A 92 -8.90 4.38 -22.28
N LEU A 93 -8.99 4.56 -20.94
CA LEU A 93 -9.37 5.84 -20.34
C LEU A 93 -8.22 6.84 -20.26
N VAL A 94 -6.99 6.40 -20.50
CA VAL A 94 -5.78 7.25 -20.43
C VAL A 94 -5.12 7.27 -21.81
N PRO A 95 -5.63 8.07 -22.76
CA PRO A 95 -5.00 8.21 -24.07
C PRO A 95 -3.66 8.95 -23.89
N GLY A 96 -2.55 8.32 -24.28
CA GLY A 96 -1.25 8.98 -24.15
C GLY A 96 -0.08 8.16 -24.67
N LYS A 97 1.01 8.86 -24.95
CA LYS A 97 2.30 8.24 -25.28
C LYS A 97 2.92 7.65 -24.01
N GLY A 98 3.43 6.44 -24.10
CA GLY A 98 4.16 5.79 -22.98
C GLY A 98 3.44 4.57 -22.39
N ILE A 99 2.21 4.26 -22.82
CA ILE A 99 1.54 3.02 -22.46
C ILE A 99 2.01 1.91 -23.41
N ALA A 100 2.55 0.83 -22.84
CA ALA A 100 3.00 -0.31 -23.63
C ALA A 100 1.83 -0.95 -24.41
N ALA A 101 2.10 -1.40 -25.63
CA ALA A 101 1.09 -2.11 -26.43
C ALA A 101 0.62 -3.37 -25.68
N GLY A 102 -0.70 -3.61 -25.68
CA GLY A 102 -1.30 -4.73 -24.96
C GLY A 102 -1.58 -4.47 -23.47
N THR A 103 -1.31 -3.26 -22.95
CA THR A 103 -1.70 -2.88 -21.60
C THR A 103 -3.23 -2.78 -21.50
N HIS A 104 -3.82 -3.55 -20.59
CA HIS A 104 -5.27 -3.53 -20.35
C HIS A 104 -5.66 -2.66 -19.16
N THR A 105 -4.81 -2.62 -18.12
CA THR A 105 -5.08 -1.92 -16.86
C THR A 105 -3.90 -1.04 -16.49
N ILE A 106 -4.19 0.17 -16.02
CA ILE A 106 -3.22 1.11 -15.48
C ILE A 106 -3.51 1.28 -14.00
N GLY A 107 -2.45 1.28 -13.19
CA GLY A 107 -2.51 1.63 -11.78
C GLY A 107 -1.90 3.00 -11.54
N ALA A 108 -2.59 3.86 -10.78
CA ALA A 108 -2.03 5.11 -10.30
C ALA A 108 -2.26 5.29 -8.78
N ARG A 109 -1.22 5.66 -8.07
CA ARG A 109 -1.34 6.06 -6.67
C ARG A 109 -2.06 7.40 -6.59
N THR A 110 -2.78 7.62 -5.48
CA THR A 110 -3.59 8.84 -5.27
C THR A 110 -2.75 10.11 -5.39
N GLU A 111 -1.53 10.11 -4.86
CA GLU A 111 -0.58 11.23 -4.93
C GLU A 111 -0.11 11.57 -6.34
N HIS A 112 -0.29 10.67 -7.30
CA HIS A 112 0.05 10.90 -8.71
C HIS A 112 -1.15 11.38 -9.54
N LEU A 113 -2.35 11.41 -8.96
CA LEU A 113 -3.57 11.84 -9.64
C LEU A 113 -3.81 13.34 -9.40
N LYS A 114 -4.11 14.06 -10.46
CA LYS A 114 -4.55 15.44 -10.39
C LYS A 114 -5.99 15.51 -10.91
N ILE A 115 -6.88 16.06 -10.10
CA ILE A 115 -8.26 16.25 -10.46
C ILE A 115 -8.41 17.71 -10.93
N ALA A 116 -8.93 17.88 -12.13
CA ALA A 116 -9.29 19.20 -12.68
C ALA A 116 -10.77 19.18 -13.11
N PRO A 117 -11.56 20.17 -12.71
CA PRO A 117 -12.92 20.32 -13.22
C PRO A 117 -12.91 20.48 -14.74
N SER A 118 -13.74 19.72 -15.44
CA SER A 118 -13.85 19.81 -16.89
C SER A 118 -15.26 19.46 -17.34
N ALA A 119 -15.80 20.24 -18.26
CA ALA A 119 -17.09 19.95 -18.89
C ALA A 119 -17.03 18.71 -19.80
N SER A 120 -15.83 18.33 -20.27
CA SER A 120 -15.56 17.16 -21.08
C SER A 120 -14.78 16.08 -20.34
N GLY A 121 -14.85 16.09 -19.00
CA GLY A 121 -14.21 15.10 -18.16
C GLY A 121 -14.76 13.70 -18.39
N ASN A 122 -13.91 12.68 -18.21
CA ASN A 122 -14.25 11.26 -18.37
C ASN A 122 -14.56 10.57 -17.03
N GLY A 123 -14.70 11.33 -15.95
CA GLY A 123 -15.07 10.86 -14.62
C GLY A 123 -16.11 11.77 -13.97
N ARG A 124 -16.92 11.19 -13.09
CA ARG A 124 -17.89 11.90 -12.27
C ARG A 124 -17.66 11.54 -10.81
N ILE A 125 -17.57 12.55 -9.94
CA ILE A 125 -17.49 12.31 -8.49
C ILE A 125 -18.84 11.76 -8.03
N GLU A 126 -18.81 10.56 -7.45
CA GLU A 126 -19.99 9.88 -6.91
C GLU A 126 -20.14 10.15 -5.40
N ARG A 127 -19.02 10.23 -4.69
CA ARG A 127 -19.01 10.41 -3.24
C ARG A 127 -17.77 11.16 -2.76
N VAL A 128 -17.96 11.95 -1.71
CA VAL A 128 -16.87 12.61 -0.98
C VAL A 128 -16.91 12.17 0.48
N GLU A 129 -15.79 11.69 1.00
CA GLU A 129 -15.62 11.37 2.40
C GLU A 129 -14.65 12.36 3.04
N HIS A 130 -15.12 13.07 4.05
CA HIS A 130 -14.30 14.02 4.81
C HIS A 130 -13.71 13.32 6.04
N LEU A 131 -12.38 13.24 6.13
CA LEU A 131 -11.64 12.58 7.21
C LEU A 131 -10.93 13.57 8.14
N GLY A 132 -11.33 14.84 8.10
CA GLY A 132 -10.75 15.91 8.91
C GLY A 132 -9.67 16.67 8.15
N ASP A 133 -8.47 16.18 8.14
CA ASP A 133 -7.31 16.77 7.46
C ASP A 133 -7.27 16.50 5.94
N GLN A 134 -8.02 15.52 5.49
CA GLN A 134 -8.08 15.12 4.08
C GLN A 134 -9.51 14.73 3.66
N SER A 135 -9.73 14.69 2.36
CA SER A 135 -10.98 14.22 1.78
C SER A 135 -10.70 13.17 0.71
N HIS A 136 -11.43 12.06 0.74
CA HIS A 136 -11.39 11.05 -0.29
C HIS A 136 -12.51 11.28 -1.30
N LEU A 137 -12.15 11.35 -2.57
CA LEU A 137 -13.07 11.47 -3.69
C LEU A 137 -13.22 10.11 -4.35
N HIS A 138 -14.45 9.66 -4.51
CA HIS A 138 -14.79 8.42 -5.23
C HIS A 138 -15.43 8.80 -6.56
N PHE A 139 -14.96 8.20 -7.65
CA PHE A 139 -15.40 8.48 -9.03
C PHE A 139 -15.28 7.24 -9.92
#